data_a69f276e18fb864e87fc42af6ff71a04
#
_entry.id   a69f276e18fb864e87fc42af6ff71a04
#
_cell.length_a   1.000
_cell.length_b   1.000
_cell.length_c   1.000
_cell.angle_alpha   90.00
_cell.angle_beta   90.00
_cell.angle_gamma   90.00
#
_symmetry.space_group_name_H-M   'P 1'
#
loop_
_entity.id
_entity.type
_entity.pdbx_description
1 polymer ?
#
loop_
_entity_poly.entity_id
_entity_poly.type
_entity_poly.pdbx_seq_one_letter_code
_entity_poly.pdbx_strand_id
1 'polypeptide(L)'
;MKVSTISKFSLVSISTLLMSHLAISPVLPKLYEYYHGMNPELGLASVESLATIPAMMITIFVLLSNLVMNKIRKKNTVLLGIGLIIIFGPLPAFITNFKFVMTSRMLLGAGIGLFNSLSISLMSDFFESDEKATMIGMRTAFLNIGKALMTFLSGYLLLFGERAVFLTYLIAIPIFLLFYRYVPNTSVEQRAKKKGNIRLATVVLTLLTFLVGVSYMGLTIKIPSLILTHYQLEVDLSRNLLTILALSGTIAGFIFGMLLKKIEDLTLPMMLLSMAMGSLIFIFFKHIALYYVASVLIGVSFVGTMSYIFYFISRIFEKEEIHLTTSIVLVGGNVGVILTPVIMTKFPEWMNWNPFIVPFYMASAFMGIVAIISGWYLLKK
;
A
#
# COMPACT_ATOMS: atom_id res chain seq x y z
N MET A 1 -9.68 17.65 -26.30
CA MET A 1 -9.00 16.67 -27.19
C MET A 1 -9.56 15.29 -26.88
N LYS A 2 -10.12 14.56 -27.84
CA LYS A 2 -10.57 13.17 -27.57
C LYS A 2 -9.34 12.30 -27.29
N VAL A 3 -9.21 11.85 -26.05
CA VAL A 3 -8.13 10.94 -25.63
C VAL A 3 -8.42 9.55 -26.18
N SER A 4 -7.48 8.95 -26.91
CA SER A 4 -7.67 7.60 -27.48
C SER A 4 -7.79 6.54 -26.37
N THR A 5 -8.44 5.41 -26.65
CA THR A 5 -8.55 4.29 -25.70
C THR A 5 -7.17 3.80 -25.21
N ILE A 6 -6.17 3.77 -26.09
CA ILE A 6 -4.79 3.39 -25.75
C ILE A 6 -4.18 4.42 -24.79
N SER A 7 -4.42 5.72 -24.98
CA SER A 7 -3.93 6.76 -24.06
C SER A 7 -4.59 6.65 -22.69
N LYS A 8 -5.90 6.35 -22.63
CA LYS A 8 -6.64 6.09 -21.37
C LYS A 8 -6.02 4.90 -20.63
N PHE A 9 -5.82 3.79 -21.33
CA PHE A 9 -5.16 2.61 -20.77
C PHE A 9 -3.74 2.92 -20.28
N SER A 10 -2.95 3.66 -21.05
CA SER A 10 -1.58 4.06 -20.67
C SER A 10 -1.55 4.96 -19.44
N LEU A 11 -2.53 5.86 -19.27
CA LEU A 11 -2.65 6.70 -18.08
C LEU A 11 -2.99 5.90 -16.82
N VAL A 12 -3.85 4.89 -16.96
CA VAL A 12 -4.29 4.07 -15.82
C VAL A 12 -3.23 3.03 -15.46
N SER A 13 -2.51 2.48 -16.45
CA SER A 13 -1.52 1.41 -16.26
C SER A 13 -0.36 1.79 -15.31
N ILE A 14 0.04 3.06 -15.23
CA ILE A 14 1.06 3.50 -14.25
C ILE A 14 0.65 3.21 -12.81
N SER A 15 -0.66 3.12 -12.56
CA SER A 15 -1.19 2.88 -11.20
C SER A 15 -0.90 1.47 -10.70
N THR A 16 -0.63 0.51 -11.58
CA THR A 16 -0.18 -0.84 -11.20
C THR A 16 1.14 -0.83 -10.43
N LEU A 17 1.96 0.21 -10.61
CA LEU A 17 3.26 0.35 -9.95
C LEU A 17 3.18 1.04 -8.58
N LEU A 18 2.04 1.66 -8.22
CA LEU A 18 1.93 2.47 -7.00
C LEU A 18 2.10 1.66 -5.70
N MET A 19 1.71 0.39 -5.69
CA MET A 19 1.88 -0.53 -4.57
C MET A 19 2.97 -1.58 -4.82
N SER A 20 3.81 -1.38 -5.82
CA SER A 20 4.84 -2.34 -6.23
C SER A 20 5.89 -2.62 -5.13
N HIS A 21 6.11 -1.68 -4.21
CA HIS A 21 7.02 -1.89 -3.07
C HIS A 21 6.61 -3.08 -2.19
N LEU A 22 5.33 -3.47 -2.20
CA LEU A 22 4.81 -4.64 -1.48
C LEU A 22 4.97 -5.98 -2.24
N ALA A 23 5.46 -5.95 -3.47
CA ALA A 23 5.60 -7.15 -4.30
C ALA A 23 6.38 -8.29 -3.63
N ILE A 24 7.42 -7.95 -2.86
CA ILE A 24 8.28 -8.92 -2.16
C ILE A 24 7.70 -9.45 -0.85
N SER A 25 6.53 -8.96 -0.40
CA SER A 25 5.95 -9.35 0.90
C SER A 25 5.77 -10.86 1.06
N PRO A 26 5.29 -11.64 0.07
CA PRO A 26 5.08 -13.09 0.25
C PRO A 26 6.37 -13.89 0.43
N VAL A 27 7.50 -13.34 0.02
CA VAL A 27 8.79 -14.02 0.00
C VAL A 27 9.78 -13.49 1.05
N LEU A 28 9.34 -12.55 1.90
CA LEU A 28 10.19 -11.96 2.95
C LEU A 28 10.85 -13.00 3.88
N PRO A 29 10.19 -14.09 4.31
CA PRO A 29 10.84 -15.11 5.12
C PRO A 29 12.01 -15.78 4.41
N LYS A 30 11.87 -16.06 3.10
CA LYS A 30 12.96 -16.65 2.29
C LYS A 30 14.10 -15.67 2.06
N LEU A 31 13.78 -14.39 1.86
CA LEU A 31 14.78 -13.33 1.83
C LEU A 31 15.49 -13.18 3.19
N TYR A 32 14.78 -13.38 4.30
CA TYR A 32 15.39 -13.38 5.61
C TYR A 32 16.37 -14.55 5.77
N GLU A 33 15.96 -15.79 5.44
CA GLU A 33 16.86 -16.95 5.45
C GLU A 33 18.12 -16.68 4.61
N TYR A 34 17.97 -16.12 3.43
CA TYR A 34 19.07 -15.80 2.50
C TYR A 34 20.04 -14.75 3.09
N TYR A 35 19.54 -13.58 3.55
CA TYR A 35 20.41 -12.51 4.02
C TYR A 35 20.98 -12.77 5.41
N HIS A 36 20.23 -13.42 6.30
CA HIS A 36 20.70 -13.84 7.62
C HIS A 36 21.80 -14.92 7.51
N GLY A 37 21.67 -15.86 6.58
CA GLY A 37 22.71 -16.85 6.29
C GLY A 37 24.03 -16.24 5.80
N MET A 38 23.97 -15.07 5.12
CA MET A 38 25.17 -14.32 4.69
C MET A 38 25.72 -13.41 5.79
N ASN A 39 24.87 -12.85 6.64
CA ASN A 39 25.22 -11.98 7.74
C ASN A 39 24.28 -12.22 8.93
N PRO A 40 24.71 -12.98 9.95
CA PRO A 40 23.90 -13.32 11.13
C PRO A 40 23.47 -12.11 11.98
N GLU A 41 24.09 -10.95 11.82
CA GLU A 41 23.67 -9.71 12.50
C GLU A 41 22.37 -9.12 11.94
N LEU A 42 21.96 -9.55 10.72
CA LEU A 42 20.72 -9.08 10.11
C LEU A 42 19.50 -9.78 10.74
N GLY A 43 18.83 -9.07 11.64
CA GLY A 43 17.58 -9.53 12.24
C GLY A 43 16.40 -9.48 11.27
N LEU A 44 15.32 -10.20 11.61
CA LEU A 44 14.08 -10.29 10.82
C LEU A 44 13.51 -8.91 10.48
N ALA A 45 13.44 -8.00 11.46
CA ALA A 45 12.95 -6.64 11.26
C ALA A 45 13.73 -5.85 10.20
N SER A 46 15.05 -6.10 10.09
CA SER A 46 15.89 -5.45 9.08
C SER A 46 15.50 -5.88 7.67
N VAL A 47 15.22 -7.17 7.48
CA VAL A 47 14.81 -7.70 6.18
C VAL A 47 13.35 -7.30 5.85
N GLU A 48 12.46 -7.30 6.85
CA GLU A 48 11.09 -6.79 6.69
C GLU A 48 11.06 -5.31 6.28
N SER A 49 12.06 -4.54 6.70
CA SER A 49 12.24 -3.14 6.29
C SER A 49 12.42 -2.97 4.78
N LEU A 50 12.86 -3.98 4.04
CA LEU A 50 12.91 -3.96 2.58
C LEU A 50 11.53 -3.70 1.94
N ALA A 51 10.44 -4.10 2.58
CA ALA A 51 9.08 -3.84 2.10
C ALA A 51 8.54 -2.48 2.59
N THR A 52 9.02 -1.96 3.73
CA THR A 52 8.44 -0.76 4.36
C THR A 52 9.25 0.52 4.12
N ILE A 53 10.57 0.43 3.97
CA ILE A 53 11.43 1.60 3.76
C ILE A 53 11.06 2.41 2.49
N PRO A 54 10.57 1.81 1.39
CA PRO A 54 10.07 2.57 0.26
C PRO A 54 8.94 3.53 0.63
N ALA A 55 8.09 3.21 1.62
CA ALA A 55 6.99 4.08 2.03
C ALA A 55 7.49 5.42 2.60
N MET A 56 8.65 5.44 3.27
CA MET A 56 9.29 6.68 3.71
C MET A 56 9.68 7.55 2.50
N MET A 57 10.33 6.96 1.53
CA MET A 57 10.75 7.68 0.33
C MET A 57 9.56 8.10 -0.54
N ILE A 58 8.51 7.27 -0.64
CA ILE A 58 7.25 7.64 -1.28
C ILE A 58 6.70 8.92 -0.64
N THR A 59 6.63 8.99 0.68
CA THR A 59 6.11 10.15 1.42
C THR A 59 6.92 11.42 1.12
N ILE A 60 8.26 11.34 1.19
CA ILE A 60 9.16 12.45 0.90
C ILE A 60 9.01 12.91 -0.56
N PHE A 61 9.04 11.97 -1.50
CA PHE A 61 9.05 12.32 -2.92
C PHE A 61 7.66 12.69 -3.47
N VAL A 62 6.56 12.30 -2.83
CA VAL A 62 5.24 12.88 -3.10
C VAL A 62 5.25 14.38 -2.83
N LEU A 63 5.87 14.84 -1.73
CA LEU A 63 5.99 16.28 -1.43
C LEU A 63 6.94 16.99 -2.40
N LEU A 64 8.05 16.34 -2.74
CA LEU A 64 9.04 16.87 -3.69
C LEU A 64 8.59 16.81 -5.15
N SER A 65 7.60 15.99 -5.49
CA SER A 65 7.13 15.79 -6.87
C SER A 65 6.74 17.11 -7.55
N ASN A 66 6.13 18.05 -6.82
CA ASN A 66 5.77 19.36 -7.33
C ASN A 66 7.00 20.21 -7.72
N LEU A 67 8.10 20.11 -6.95
CA LEU A 67 9.33 20.83 -7.26
C LEU A 67 9.99 20.26 -8.52
N VAL A 68 10.00 18.94 -8.65
CA VAL A 68 10.56 18.26 -9.83
C VAL A 68 9.69 18.56 -11.06
N MET A 69 8.35 18.47 -10.93
CA MET A 69 7.40 18.74 -11.99
C MET A 69 7.54 20.14 -12.56
N ASN A 70 7.81 21.16 -11.73
CA ASN A 70 8.00 22.54 -12.17
C ASN A 70 9.26 22.71 -13.04
N LYS A 71 10.26 21.84 -12.87
CA LYS A 71 11.51 21.88 -13.66
C LYS A 71 11.43 21.09 -14.97
N ILE A 72 10.83 19.88 -14.94
CA ILE A 72 10.90 18.94 -16.06
C ILE A 72 9.53 18.54 -16.65
N ARG A 73 8.44 19.19 -16.26
CA ARG A 73 7.04 18.94 -16.66
C ARG A 73 6.48 17.62 -16.10
N LYS A 74 5.12 17.50 -16.03
CA LYS A 74 4.41 16.36 -15.44
C LYS A 74 4.80 15.02 -16.08
N LYS A 75 4.74 14.90 -17.40
CA LYS A 75 5.04 13.65 -18.13
C LYS A 75 6.46 13.17 -17.83
N ASN A 76 7.44 14.06 -17.89
CA ASN A 76 8.84 13.68 -17.66
C ASN A 76 9.10 13.30 -16.20
N THR A 77 8.40 13.92 -15.24
CA THR A 77 8.47 13.52 -13.82
C THR A 77 7.94 12.11 -13.61
N VAL A 78 6.84 11.75 -14.28
CA VAL A 78 6.31 10.36 -14.23
C VAL A 78 7.30 9.38 -14.87
N LEU A 79 7.84 9.70 -16.04
CA LEU A 79 8.85 8.87 -16.71
C LEU A 79 10.11 8.68 -15.88
N LEU A 80 10.60 9.74 -15.22
CA LEU A 80 11.71 9.68 -14.28
C LEU A 80 11.37 8.70 -13.12
N GLY A 81 10.18 8.81 -12.54
CA GLY A 81 9.74 7.93 -11.46
C GLY A 81 9.67 6.46 -11.88
N ILE A 82 9.08 6.16 -13.05
CA ILE A 82 9.02 4.78 -13.58
C ILE A 82 10.43 4.30 -13.96
N GLY A 83 11.29 5.18 -14.50
CA GLY A 83 12.69 4.87 -14.81
C GLY A 83 13.47 4.44 -13.56
N LEU A 84 13.27 5.12 -12.41
CA LEU A 84 13.86 4.70 -11.14
C LEU A 84 13.38 3.30 -10.72
N ILE A 85 12.11 2.95 -10.94
CA ILE A 85 11.60 1.60 -10.67
C ILE A 85 12.26 0.56 -11.58
N ILE A 86 12.42 0.85 -12.88
CA ILE A 86 13.05 -0.05 -13.86
C ILE A 86 14.51 -0.35 -13.49
N ILE A 87 15.24 0.63 -13.01
CA ILE A 87 16.66 0.48 -12.66
C ILE A 87 16.80 -0.15 -11.27
N PHE A 88 16.21 0.47 -10.26
CA PHE A 88 16.44 0.12 -8.87
C PHE A 88 15.51 -0.99 -8.35
N GLY A 89 14.41 -1.27 -9.02
CA GLY A 89 13.55 -2.41 -8.68
C GLY A 89 14.24 -3.76 -8.85
N PRO A 90 14.75 -4.10 -10.05
CA PRO A 90 15.41 -5.37 -10.31
C PRO A 90 16.88 -5.42 -9.83
N LEU A 91 17.51 -4.29 -9.51
CA LEU A 91 18.92 -4.22 -9.11
C LEU A 91 19.32 -5.20 -7.98
N PRO A 92 18.48 -5.45 -6.93
CA PRO A 92 18.80 -6.44 -5.90
C PRO A 92 18.93 -7.88 -6.41
N ALA A 93 18.42 -8.20 -7.61
CA ALA A 93 18.66 -9.51 -8.22
C ALA A 93 20.15 -9.77 -8.52
N PHE A 94 20.92 -8.70 -8.70
CA PHE A 94 22.32 -8.77 -9.13
C PHE A 94 23.32 -8.38 -8.02
N ILE A 95 22.83 -7.80 -6.90
CA ILE A 95 23.65 -7.29 -5.80
C ILE A 95 23.31 -8.07 -4.54
N THR A 96 24.37 -8.53 -3.82
CA THR A 96 24.21 -9.29 -2.57
C THR A 96 24.33 -8.42 -1.32
N ASN A 97 25.05 -7.30 -1.40
CA ASN A 97 25.29 -6.44 -0.24
C ASN A 97 23.97 -5.78 0.23
N PHE A 98 23.54 -6.10 1.44
CA PHE A 98 22.27 -5.67 2.01
C PHE A 98 22.09 -4.14 2.04
N LYS A 99 23.17 -3.37 2.30
CA LYS A 99 23.12 -1.90 2.32
C LYS A 99 22.76 -1.33 0.93
N PHE A 100 23.33 -1.89 -0.13
CA PHE A 100 22.99 -1.49 -1.50
C PHE A 100 21.58 -1.93 -1.88
N VAL A 101 21.14 -3.10 -1.43
CA VAL A 101 19.76 -3.55 -1.62
C VAL A 101 18.79 -2.58 -0.93
N MET A 102 19.07 -2.18 0.30
CA MET A 102 18.27 -1.20 1.04
C MET A 102 18.21 0.15 0.30
N THR A 103 19.35 0.66 -0.17
CA THR A 103 19.41 1.89 -0.97
C THR A 103 18.59 1.78 -2.26
N SER A 104 18.67 0.64 -2.93
CA SER A 104 17.85 0.34 -4.11
C SER A 104 16.34 0.41 -3.81
N ARG A 105 15.92 -0.14 -2.66
CA ARG A 105 14.53 -0.07 -2.19
C ARG A 105 14.09 1.38 -1.88
N MET A 106 15.00 2.20 -1.31
CA MET A 106 14.75 3.62 -1.09
C MET A 106 14.53 4.35 -2.42
N LEU A 107 15.39 4.14 -3.42
CA LEU A 107 15.29 4.79 -4.73
C LEU A 107 14.07 4.32 -5.54
N LEU A 108 13.67 3.05 -5.41
CA LEU A 108 12.40 2.56 -5.92
C LEU A 108 11.23 3.33 -5.28
N GLY A 109 11.24 3.52 -3.97
CA GLY A 109 10.24 4.31 -3.27
C GLY A 109 10.20 5.78 -3.73
N ALA A 110 11.36 6.39 -3.96
CA ALA A 110 11.47 7.73 -4.53
C ALA A 110 10.81 7.79 -5.91
N GLY A 111 11.05 6.79 -6.76
CA GLY A 111 10.41 6.66 -8.07
C GLY A 111 8.89 6.62 -7.97
N ILE A 112 8.34 5.77 -7.11
CA ILE A 112 6.88 5.69 -6.88
C ILE A 112 6.34 7.03 -6.39
N GLY A 113 7.02 7.67 -5.42
CA GLY A 113 6.62 8.95 -4.83
C GLY A 113 6.50 10.07 -5.87
N LEU A 114 7.42 10.12 -6.83
CA LEU A 114 7.41 11.15 -7.88
C LEU A 114 6.12 11.19 -8.70
N PHE A 115 5.49 10.04 -8.98
CA PHE A 115 4.29 10.02 -9.81
C PHE A 115 3.01 9.65 -9.07
N ASN A 116 3.06 9.33 -7.78
CA ASN A 116 1.86 8.92 -7.03
C ASN A 116 0.74 9.97 -7.09
N SER A 117 1.03 11.21 -6.68
CA SER A 117 0.07 12.32 -6.74
C SER A 117 -0.19 12.76 -8.18
N LEU A 118 0.83 12.70 -9.06
CA LEU A 118 0.69 13.08 -10.45
C LEU A 118 -0.23 12.13 -11.24
N SER A 119 -0.35 10.87 -10.83
CA SER A 119 -1.30 9.92 -11.45
C SER A 119 -2.74 10.41 -11.37
N ILE A 120 -3.15 11.05 -10.24
CA ILE A 120 -4.48 11.67 -10.09
C ILE A 120 -4.56 12.99 -10.85
N SER A 121 -3.50 13.81 -10.74
CA SER A 121 -3.46 15.10 -11.43
C SER A 121 -3.58 14.97 -12.94
N LEU A 122 -2.92 13.96 -13.53
CA LEU A 122 -3.04 13.67 -14.98
C LEU A 122 -4.47 13.27 -15.37
N MET A 123 -5.19 12.49 -14.54
CA MET A 123 -6.61 12.21 -14.81
C MET A 123 -7.43 13.49 -14.86
N SER A 124 -7.11 14.47 -14.01
CA SER A 124 -7.81 15.76 -13.98
C SER A 124 -7.44 16.69 -15.15
N ASP A 125 -6.27 16.49 -15.76
CA ASP A 125 -5.86 17.28 -16.93
C ASP A 125 -6.52 16.81 -18.23
N PHE A 126 -6.86 15.51 -18.32
CA PHE A 126 -7.36 14.90 -19.56
C PHE A 126 -8.86 14.64 -19.55
N PHE A 127 -9.51 14.58 -18.37
CA PHE A 127 -10.89 14.17 -18.23
C PHE A 127 -11.69 15.13 -17.34
N GLU A 128 -12.98 15.28 -17.67
CA GLU A 128 -13.92 16.15 -16.95
C GLU A 128 -15.13 15.33 -16.45
N SER A 129 -15.84 15.88 -15.46
CA SER A 129 -17.09 15.35 -14.92
C SER A 129 -17.08 13.82 -14.65
N ASP A 130 -18.05 13.09 -15.21
CA ASP A 130 -18.23 11.65 -14.97
C ASP A 130 -17.09 10.79 -15.53
N GLU A 131 -16.48 11.20 -16.64
CA GLU A 131 -15.35 10.48 -17.22
C GLU A 131 -14.13 10.53 -16.28
N LYS A 132 -13.88 11.67 -15.64
CA LYS A 132 -12.83 11.83 -14.63
C LYS A 132 -13.07 10.92 -13.43
N ALA A 133 -14.30 10.85 -12.91
CA ALA A 133 -14.66 9.96 -11.80
C ALA A 133 -14.41 8.50 -12.17
N THR A 134 -14.80 8.09 -13.38
CA THR A 134 -14.56 6.75 -13.92
C THR A 134 -13.06 6.44 -14.00
N MET A 135 -12.25 7.35 -14.52
CA MET A 135 -10.80 7.17 -14.66
C MET A 135 -10.09 7.08 -13.30
N ILE A 136 -10.52 7.85 -12.29
CA ILE A 136 -10.01 7.75 -10.91
C ILE A 136 -10.40 6.40 -10.29
N GLY A 137 -11.62 5.93 -10.54
CA GLY A 137 -12.04 4.57 -10.13
C GLY A 137 -11.18 3.48 -10.77
N MET A 138 -10.95 3.55 -12.09
CA MET A 138 -10.05 2.64 -12.81
C MET A 138 -8.62 2.69 -12.25
N ARG A 139 -8.09 3.89 -11.92
CA ARG A 139 -6.79 4.03 -11.25
C ARG A 139 -6.71 3.19 -9.97
N THR A 140 -7.74 3.26 -9.15
CA THR A 140 -7.77 2.50 -7.88
C THR A 140 -7.85 1.00 -8.12
N ALA A 141 -8.63 0.56 -9.12
CA ALA A 141 -8.69 -0.84 -9.53
C ALA A 141 -7.32 -1.33 -10.02
N PHE A 142 -6.65 -0.59 -10.90
CA PHE A 142 -5.33 -0.95 -11.43
C PHE A 142 -4.23 -0.95 -10.36
N LEU A 143 -4.34 -0.09 -9.34
CA LEU A 143 -3.44 -0.11 -8.17
C LEU A 143 -3.52 -1.47 -7.45
N ASN A 144 -4.72 -1.95 -7.16
CA ASN A 144 -4.91 -3.23 -6.46
C ASN A 144 -4.61 -4.44 -7.35
N ILE A 145 -5.00 -4.40 -8.63
CA ILE A 145 -4.64 -5.42 -9.62
C ILE A 145 -3.11 -5.49 -9.74
N GLY A 146 -2.45 -4.33 -9.82
CA GLY A 146 -0.99 -4.26 -9.88
C GLY A 146 -0.33 -4.87 -8.65
N LYS A 147 -0.84 -4.56 -7.44
CA LYS A 147 -0.36 -5.19 -6.20
C LYS A 147 -0.51 -6.70 -6.27
N ALA A 148 -1.70 -7.21 -6.64
CA ALA A 148 -1.97 -8.65 -6.73
C ALA A 148 -1.04 -9.34 -7.74
N LEU A 149 -0.92 -8.76 -8.95
CA LEU A 149 -0.08 -9.30 -10.02
C LEU A 149 1.39 -9.36 -9.62
N MET A 150 1.93 -8.27 -9.07
CA MET A 150 3.35 -8.21 -8.70
C MET A 150 3.66 -9.12 -7.50
N THR A 151 2.74 -9.22 -6.53
CA THR A 151 2.84 -10.16 -5.41
C THR A 151 2.85 -11.60 -5.90
N PHE A 152 1.97 -11.94 -6.84
CA PHE A 152 1.89 -13.27 -7.45
C PHE A 152 3.18 -13.59 -8.22
N LEU A 153 3.65 -12.67 -9.08
CA LEU A 153 4.87 -12.85 -9.87
C LEU A 153 6.11 -12.99 -8.98
N SER A 154 6.21 -12.22 -7.92
CA SER A 154 7.33 -12.32 -6.97
C SER A 154 7.38 -13.71 -6.32
N GLY A 155 6.23 -14.24 -5.86
CA GLY A 155 6.16 -15.58 -5.31
C GLY A 155 6.50 -16.66 -6.35
N TYR A 156 6.10 -16.48 -7.62
CA TYR A 156 6.45 -17.40 -8.70
C TYR A 156 7.95 -17.35 -9.03
N LEU A 157 8.54 -16.16 -9.09
CA LEU A 157 9.98 -15.98 -9.39
C LEU A 157 10.88 -16.55 -8.30
N LEU A 158 10.38 -16.80 -7.10
CA LEU A 158 11.13 -17.49 -6.04
C LEU A 158 11.59 -18.89 -6.46
N LEU A 159 10.88 -19.56 -7.38
CA LEU A 159 11.28 -20.85 -7.93
C LEU A 159 12.64 -20.79 -8.65
N PHE A 160 13.06 -19.60 -9.09
CA PHE A 160 14.34 -19.36 -9.75
C PHE A 160 15.42 -18.80 -8.80
N GLY A 161 15.12 -18.75 -7.49
CA GLY A 161 16.00 -18.31 -6.43
C GLY A 161 15.51 -17.04 -5.70
N GLU A 162 16.03 -16.84 -4.49
CA GLU A 162 15.55 -15.78 -3.58
C GLU A 162 15.72 -14.38 -4.15
N ARG A 163 16.77 -14.15 -4.94
CA ARG A 163 17.01 -12.85 -5.57
C ARG A 163 16.21 -12.62 -6.84
N ALA A 164 15.79 -13.70 -7.52
CA ALA A 164 15.00 -13.58 -8.75
C ALA A 164 13.67 -12.87 -8.54
N VAL A 165 13.14 -12.86 -7.31
CA VAL A 165 11.91 -12.16 -6.94
C VAL A 165 11.92 -10.66 -7.28
N PHE A 166 13.08 -10.03 -7.29
CA PHE A 166 13.23 -8.63 -7.66
C PHE A 166 13.04 -8.37 -9.17
N LEU A 167 13.14 -9.40 -10.02
CA LEU A 167 12.90 -9.25 -11.46
C LEU A 167 11.42 -8.95 -11.78
N THR A 168 10.51 -9.11 -10.83
CA THR A 168 9.10 -8.71 -10.98
C THR A 168 8.94 -7.24 -11.39
N TYR A 169 9.90 -6.37 -11.03
CA TYR A 169 9.88 -4.95 -11.39
C TYR A 169 10.14 -4.67 -12.86
N LEU A 170 10.59 -5.64 -13.65
CA LEU A 170 10.74 -5.50 -15.11
C LEU A 170 9.41 -5.26 -15.82
N ILE A 171 8.26 -5.56 -15.16
CA ILE A 171 6.93 -5.19 -15.65
C ILE A 171 6.75 -3.67 -15.83
N ALA A 172 7.60 -2.86 -15.19
CA ALA A 172 7.59 -1.42 -15.38
C ALA A 172 8.06 -0.99 -16.80
N ILE A 173 8.82 -1.84 -17.51
CA ILE A 173 9.33 -1.53 -18.86
C ILE A 173 8.19 -1.34 -19.87
N PRO A 174 7.27 -2.30 -20.10
CA PRO A 174 6.16 -2.09 -21.01
C PRO A 174 5.25 -0.92 -20.59
N ILE A 175 5.06 -0.70 -19.27
CA ILE A 175 4.28 0.44 -18.76
C ILE A 175 4.97 1.77 -19.11
N PHE A 176 6.29 1.85 -18.96
CA PHE A 176 7.08 3.02 -19.35
C PHE A 176 6.93 3.33 -20.83
N LEU A 177 7.08 2.32 -21.70
CA LEU A 177 6.98 2.46 -23.15
C LEU A 177 5.59 2.91 -23.59
N LEU A 178 4.53 2.33 -23.01
CA LEU A 178 3.15 2.74 -23.25
C LEU A 178 2.92 4.19 -22.85
N PHE A 179 3.35 4.56 -21.64
CA PHE A 179 3.19 5.91 -21.12
C PHE A 179 3.98 6.94 -21.95
N TYR A 180 5.23 6.62 -22.27
CA TYR A 180 6.09 7.47 -23.12
C TYR A 180 5.45 7.74 -24.48
N ARG A 181 4.94 6.70 -25.14
CA ARG A 181 4.45 6.77 -26.53
C ARG A 181 3.07 7.42 -26.66
N TYR A 182 2.15 7.14 -25.72
CA TYR A 182 0.73 7.46 -25.90
C TYR A 182 0.20 8.57 -25.01
N VAL A 183 0.91 9.00 -23.97
CA VAL A 183 0.46 10.10 -23.13
C VAL A 183 1.07 11.42 -23.62
N PRO A 184 0.25 12.43 -24.01
CA PRO A 184 0.76 13.73 -24.45
C PRO A 184 1.32 14.54 -23.28
N ASN A 185 2.11 15.58 -23.62
CA ASN A 185 2.57 16.56 -22.62
C ASN A 185 1.40 17.45 -22.19
N THR A 186 1.30 17.71 -20.90
CA THR A 186 0.34 18.65 -20.32
C THR A 186 1.06 19.91 -19.82
N SER A 187 0.36 21.04 -19.84
CA SER A 187 0.80 22.30 -19.24
C SER A 187 0.78 22.19 -17.70
N VAL A 188 1.69 22.87 -17.04
CA VAL A 188 1.72 22.94 -15.57
C VAL A 188 0.78 24.06 -15.12
N GLU A 189 -0.39 23.71 -14.59
CA GLU A 189 -1.21 24.67 -13.83
C GLU A 189 -0.71 24.71 -12.39
N GLN A 190 -0.18 25.86 -11.98
CA GLN A 190 0.16 26.11 -10.57
C GLN A 190 -1.12 26.39 -9.79
N ARG A 191 -1.59 25.42 -9.00
CA ARG A 191 -2.64 25.70 -8.01
C ARG A 191 -2.04 26.39 -6.79
N ALA A 192 -2.55 27.58 -6.47
CA ALA A 192 -2.17 28.33 -5.27
C ALA A 192 -2.44 27.50 -4.01
N LYS A 193 -1.44 27.39 -3.14
CA LYS A 193 -1.58 26.76 -1.81
C LYS A 193 -2.34 27.73 -0.89
N LYS A 194 -3.60 27.45 -0.57
CA LYS A 194 -4.27 28.11 0.55
C LYS A 194 -3.85 27.42 1.87
N LYS A 195 -3.57 28.23 2.90
CA LYS A 195 -3.29 27.74 4.26
C LYS A 195 -4.62 27.30 4.89
N GLY A 196 -4.74 26.01 5.21
CA GLY A 196 -5.84 25.48 6.01
C GLY A 196 -5.43 25.32 7.48
N ASN A 197 -6.38 25.36 8.41
CA ASN A 197 -6.15 25.09 9.82
C ASN A 197 -6.25 23.58 10.12
N ILE A 198 -5.39 23.09 11.02
CA ILE A 198 -5.43 21.71 11.49
C ILE A 198 -6.49 21.61 12.60
N ARG A 199 -7.57 20.86 12.36
CA ARG A 199 -8.63 20.60 13.34
C ARG A 199 -8.32 19.33 14.16
N LEU A 200 -8.90 19.19 15.34
CA LEU A 200 -8.78 17.99 16.18
C LEU A 200 -9.18 16.71 15.39
N ALA A 201 -10.21 16.81 14.55
CA ALA A 201 -10.62 15.70 13.68
C ALA A 201 -9.49 15.22 12.74
N THR A 202 -8.66 16.14 12.23
CA THR A 202 -7.48 15.78 11.41
C THR A 202 -6.49 14.93 12.22
N VAL A 203 -6.24 15.28 13.48
CA VAL A 203 -5.34 14.53 14.37
C VAL A 203 -5.89 13.14 14.65
N VAL A 204 -7.18 13.03 14.99
CA VAL A 204 -7.85 11.73 15.24
C VAL A 204 -7.79 10.83 14.01
N LEU A 205 -8.12 11.36 12.84
CA LEU A 205 -8.04 10.60 11.58
C LEU A 205 -6.61 10.19 11.23
N THR A 206 -5.63 11.03 11.57
CA THR A 206 -4.20 10.71 11.36
C THR A 206 -3.74 9.57 12.27
N LEU A 207 -4.15 9.57 13.54
CA LEU A 207 -3.89 8.47 14.47
C LEU A 207 -4.59 7.18 14.04
N LEU A 208 -5.83 7.29 13.56
CA LEU A 208 -6.56 6.14 13.02
C LEU A 208 -5.83 5.54 11.82
N THR A 209 -5.44 6.36 10.84
CA THR A 209 -4.70 5.87 9.66
C THR A 209 -3.32 5.34 10.01
N PHE A 210 -2.65 5.89 11.02
CA PHE A 210 -1.42 5.33 11.56
C PHE A 210 -1.63 3.90 12.08
N LEU A 211 -2.63 3.67 12.92
CA LEU A 211 -2.94 2.34 13.46
C LEU A 211 -3.37 1.36 12.36
N VAL A 212 -4.17 1.83 11.38
CA VAL A 212 -4.55 1.03 10.21
C VAL A 212 -3.32 0.69 9.36
N GLY A 213 -2.42 1.64 9.16
CA GLY A 213 -1.17 1.44 8.42
C GLY A 213 -0.28 0.39 9.08
N VAL A 214 -0.05 0.50 10.40
CA VAL A 214 0.70 -0.49 11.19
C VAL A 214 0.06 -1.87 11.10
N SER A 215 -1.25 -1.97 11.32
CA SER A 215 -1.96 -3.26 11.38
C SER A 215 -2.00 -3.93 10.00
N TYR A 216 -2.40 -3.22 8.96
CA TYR A 216 -2.50 -3.78 7.62
C TYR A 216 -1.13 -4.18 7.06
N MET A 217 -0.12 -3.33 7.21
CA MET A 217 1.24 -3.64 6.77
C MET A 217 1.85 -4.76 7.59
N GLY A 218 1.61 -4.73 8.92
CA GLY A 218 2.02 -5.81 9.83
C GLY A 218 1.47 -7.15 9.39
N LEU A 219 0.17 -7.25 9.15
CA LEU A 219 -0.46 -8.48 8.66
C LEU A 219 0.08 -8.89 7.28
N THR A 220 0.27 -7.93 6.35
CA THR A 220 0.82 -8.21 5.02
C THR A 220 2.22 -8.82 5.08
N ILE A 221 3.06 -8.41 6.05
CA ILE A 221 4.41 -8.94 6.24
C ILE A 221 4.40 -10.24 7.07
N LYS A 222 3.53 -10.30 8.09
CA LYS A 222 3.52 -11.42 9.04
C LYS A 222 2.74 -12.65 8.58
N ILE A 223 1.77 -12.52 7.66
CA ILE A 223 1.11 -13.69 7.06
C ILE A 223 2.14 -14.63 6.43
N PRO A 224 3.08 -14.18 5.55
CA PRO A 224 4.12 -15.06 5.03
C PRO A 224 4.99 -15.69 6.12
N SER A 225 5.42 -14.89 7.11
CA SER A 225 6.26 -15.39 8.21
C SER A 225 5.53 -16.43 9.06
N LEU A 226 4.23 -16.22 9.34
CA LEU A 226 3.40 -17.19 10.06
C LEU A 226 3.23 -18.50 9.26
N ILE A 227 2.91 -18.40 7.97
CA ILE A 227 2.67 -19.57 7.10
C ILE A 227 3.95 -20.37 6.89
N LEU A 228 5.04 -19.71 6.50
CA LEU A 228 6.29 -20.37 6.08
C LEU A 228 7.14 -20.79 7.28
N THR A 229 7.34 -19.91 8.25
CA THR A 229 8.29 -20.15 9.34
C THR A 229 7.63 -20.80 10.55
N HIS A 230 6.44 -20.35 10.95
CA HIS A 230 5.78 -20.85 12.15
C HIS A 230 4.94 -22.11 11.89
N TYR A 231 4.15 -22.11 10.79
CA TYR A 231 3.32 -23.27 10.43
C TYR A 231 4.02 -24.24 9.47
N GLN A 232 5.17 -23.87 8.92
CA GLN A 232 5.95 -24.69 7.97
C GLN A 232 5.14 -25.17 6.75
N LEU A 233 4.25 -24.28 6.26
CA LEU A 233 3.44 -24.52 5.08
C LEU A 233 4.13 -23.94 3.82
N GLU A 234 3.59 -24.26 2.64
CA GLU A 234 4.18 -23.93 1.36
C GLU A 234 4.14 -22.42 1.02
N VAL A 235 5.13 -21.94 0.26
CA VAL A 235 5.23 -20.56 -0.25
C VAL A 235 4.03 -20.20 -1.12
N ASP A 236 3.52 -21.16 -1.90
CA ASP A 236 2.37 -20.98 -2.77
C ASP A 236 1.13 -20.55 -2.01
N LEU A 237 0.91 -21.09 -0.82
CA LEU A 237 -0.19 -20.66 0.05
C LEU A 237 -0.02 -19.19 0.44
N SER A 238 1.17 -18.79 0.90
CA SER A 238 1.47 -17.41 1.28
C SER A 238 1.24 -16.43 0.12
N ARG A 239 1.75 -16.75 -1.06
CA ARG A 239 1.56 -15.98 -2.28
C ARG A 239 0.08 -15.82 -2.61
N ASN A 240 -0.69 -16.90 -2.58
CA ASN A 240 -2.11 -16.89 -2.92
C ASN A 240 -2.93 -16.10 -1.91
N LEU A 241 -2.64 -16.21 -0.61
CA LEU A 241 -3.31 -15.46 0.45
C LEU A 241 -3.12 -13.95 0.27
N LEU A 242 -1.91 -13.48 -0.01
CA LEU A 242 -1.64 -12.06 -0.25
C LEU A 242 -2.23 -11.56 -1.57
N THR A 243 -2.28 -12.41 -2.59
CA THR A 243 -2.95 -12.08 -3.86
C THR A 243 -4.45 -11.88 -3.65
N ILE A 244 -5.11 -12.79 -2.93
CA ILE A 244 -6.54 -12.68 -2.60
C ILE A 244 -6.82 -11.49 -1.68
N LEU A 245 -5.95 -11.22 -0.72
CA LEU A 245 -6.03 -10.03 0.12
C LEU A 245 -6.05 -8.74 -0.74
N ALA A 246 -5.21 -8.64 -1.76
CA ALA A 246 -5.18 -7.50 -2.66
C ALA A 246 -6.43 -7.42 -3.55
N LEU A 247 -6.87 -8.53 -4.12
CA LEU A 247 -8.06 -8.59 -4.99
C LEU A 247 -9.35 -8.30 -4.22
N SER A 248 -9.48 -8.80 -3.00
CA SER A 248 -10.65 -8.53 -2.14
C SER A 248 -10.79 -7.04 -1.82
N GLY A 249 -9.67 -6.33 -1.65
CA GLY A 249 -9.67 -4.88 -1.53
C GLY A 249 -10.24 -4.17 -2.77
N THR A 250 -9.95 -4.69 -3.98
CA THR A 250 -10.55 -4.15 -5.22
C THR A 250 -12.07 -4.28 -5.20
N ILE A 251 -12.58 -5.45 -4.85
CA ILE A 251 -14.02 -5.71 -4.75
C ILE A 251 -14.65 -4.78 -3.71
N ALA A 252 -14.02 -4.63 -2.54
CA ALA A 252 -14.48 -3.73 -1.49
C ALA A 252 -14.62 -2.29 -1.97
N GLY A 253 -13.67 -1.80 -2.77
CA GLY A 253 -13.73 -0.47 -3.37
C GLY A 253 -14.95 -0.27 -4.27
N PHE A 254 -15.31 -1.27 -5.08
CA PHE A 254 -16.50 -1.21 -5.95
C PHE A 254 -17.81 -1.23 -5.16
N ILE A 255 -17.91 -2.05 -4.11
CA ILE A 255 -19.15 -2.18 -3.33
C ILE A 255 -19.27 -1.13 -2.21
N PHE A 256 -18.21 -0.36 -1.95
CA PHE A 256 -18.16 0.61 -0.84
C PHE A 256 -19.33 1.58 -0.85
N GLY A 257 -19.67 2.15 -2.01
CA GLY A 257 -20.78 3.09 -2.15
C GLY A 257 -22.14 2.47 -1.81
N MET A 258 -22.38 1.19 -2.16
CA MET A 258 -23.58 0.46 -1.79
C MET A 258 -23.64 0.18 -0.28
N LEU A 259 -22.50 -0.22 0.28
CA LEU A 259 -22.37 -0.51 1.71
C LEU A 259 -22.62 0.75 2.54
N LEU A 260 -21.99 1.88 2.15
CA LEU A 260 -22.17 3.17 2.82
C LEU A 260 -23.64 3.63 2.81
N LYS A 261 -24.37 3.43 1.72
CA LYS A 261 -25.80 3.76 1.65
C LYS A 261 -26.67 2.91 2.57
N LYS A 262 -26.24 1.66 2.86
CA LYS A 262 -27.02 0.70 3.66
C LYS A 262 -26.76 0.82 5.17
N ILE A 263 -25.53 1.04 5.57
CA ILE A 263 -25.10 1.00 6.99
C ILE A 263 -24.45 2.32 7.44
N GLU A 264 -24.37 3.32 6.56
CA GLU A 264 -23.89 4.68 6.86
C GLU A 264 -22.58 4.72 7.68
N ASP A 265 -22.59 5.42 8.80
CA ASP A 265 -21.40 5.60 9.65
C ASP A 265 -20.99 4.30 10.39
N LEU A 266 -21.84 3.27 10.48
CA LEU A 266 -21.46 1.94 10.98
C LEU A 266 -20.48 1.21 10.06
N THR A 267 -20.29 1.70 8.84
CA THR A 267 -19.29 1.16 7.89
C THR A 267 -17.90 1.13 8.52
N LEU A 268 -17.49 2.19 9.24
CA LEU A 268 -16.15 2.26 9.85
C LEU A 268 -15.92 1.16 10.89
N PRO A 269 -16.73 1.05 11.98
CA PRO A 269 -16.49 0.01 12.98
C PRO A 269 -16.61 -1.41 12.39
N MET A 270 -17.51 -1.65 11.43
CA MET A 270 -17.62 -2.95 10.78
C MET A 270 -16.36 -3.31 9.98
N MET A 271 -15.78 -2.36 9.25
CA MET A 271 -14.52 -2.59 8.52
C MET A 271 -13.37 -2.87 9.49
N LEU A 272 -13.25 -2.12 10.58
CA LEU A 272 -12.21 -2.34 11.58
C LEU A 272 -12.35 -3.69 12.29
N LEU A 273 -13.58 -4.09 12.65
CA LEU A 273 -13.87 -5.42 13.20
C LEU A 273 -13.54 -6.53 12.20
N SER A 274 -13.78 -6.33 10.91
CA SER A 274 -13.41 -7.30 9.88
C SER A 274 -11.90 -7.57 9.87
N MET A 275 -11.03 -6.55 10.04
CA MET A 275 -9.58 -6.75 10.17
C MET A 275 -9.22 -7.47 11.47
N ALA A 276 -9.85 -7.10 12.58
CA ALA A 276 -9.62 -7.74 13.87
C ALA A 276 -9.98 -9.23 13.82
N MET A 277 -11.15 -9.57 13.28
CA MET A 277 -11.57 -10.96 13.11
C MET A 277 -10.65 -11.72 12.15
N GLY A 278 -10.32 -11.14 11.00
CA GLY A 278 -9.40 -11.75 10.04
C GLY A 278 -8.04 -12.08 10.65
N SER A 279 -7.49 -11.19 11.49
CA SER A 279 -6.21 -11.48 12.17
C SER A 279 -6.33 -12.60 13.20
N LEU A 280 -7.43 -12.69 13.96
CA LEU A 280 -7.64 -13.77 14.92
C LEU A 280 -7.84 -15.14 14.26
N ILE A 281 -8.49 -15.18 13.09
CA ILE A 281 -8.68 -16.43 12.34
C ILE A 281 -7.34 -17.09 12.02
N PHE A 282 -6.30 -16.32 11.65
CA PHE A 282 -4.96 -16.86 11.38
C PHE A 282 -4.33 -17.57 12.57
N ILE A 283 -4.71 -17.21 13.79
CA ILE A 283 -4.10 -17.74 15.02
C ILE A 283 -4.91 -18.93 15.55
N PHE A 284 -6.24 -18.78 15.63
CA PHE A 284 -7.08 -19.76 16.32
C PHE A 284 -7.47 -20.96 15.45
N PHE A 285 -7.42 -20.80 14.12
CA PHE A 285 -7.87 -21.84 13.20
C PHE A 285 -6.74 -22.30 12.29
N LYS A 286 -6.37 -23.59 12.37
CA LYS A 286 -5.35 -24.21 11.50
C LYS A 286 -6.03 -24.87 10.29
N HIS A 287 -6.74 -24.06 9.47
CA HIS A 287 -7.45 -24.57 8.30
C HIS A 287 -7.27 -23.61 7.10
N ILE A 288 -6.79 -24.15 5.99
CA ILE A 288 -6.42 -23.37 4.79
C ILE A 288 -7.58 -22.52 4.27
N ALA A 289 -8.80 -23.07 4.20
CA ALA A 289 -9.97 -22.31 3.72
C ALA A 289 -10.27 -21.09 4.60
N LEU A 290 -10.07 -21.19 5.92
CA LEU A 290 -10.26 -20.06 6.83
C LEU A 290 -9.16 -19.00 6.67
N TYR A 291 -7.94 -19.35 6.27
CA TYR A 291 -6.89 -18.38 5.92
C TYR A 291 -7.27 -17.55 4.69
N TYR A 292 -7.93 -18.16 3.69
CA TYR A 292 -8.49 -17.42 2.56
C TYR A 292 -9.58 -16.44 3.00
N VAL A 293 -10.51 -16.88 3.86
CA VAL A 293 -11.56 -16.02 4.44
C VAL A 293 -10.92 -14.86 5.22
N ALA A 294 -9.92 -15.14 6.05
CA ALA A 294 -9.19 -14.15 6.81
C ALA A 294 -8.51 -13.10 5.89
N SER A 295 -7.87 -13.56 4.80
CA SER A 295 -7.26 -12.67 3.81
C SER A 295 -8.28 -11.75 3.14
N VAL A 296 -9.47 -12.28 2.81
CA VAL A 296 -10.59 -11.48 2.27
C VAL A 296 -11.02 -10.42 3.28
N LEU A 297 -11.25 -10.81 4.54
CA LEU A 297 -11.67 -9.90 5.61
C LEU A 297 -10.67 -8.75 5.81
N ILE A 298 -9.36 -9.05 5.81
CA ILE A 298 -8.30 -8.04 5.98
C ILE A 298 -8.25 -7.10 4.77
N GLY A 299 -8.31 -7.63 3.55
CA GLY A 299 -8.25 -6.83 2.32
C GLY A 299 -9.46 -5.90 2.17
N VAL A 300 -10.67 -6.41 2.40
CA VAL A 300 -11.93 -5.63 2.42
C VAL A 300 -11.87 -4.53 3.47
N SER A 301 -11.41 -4.87 4.67
CA SER A 301 -11.28 -3.94 5.79
C SER A 301 -10.41 -2.74 5.45
N PHE A 302 -9.21 -2.97 4.94
CA PHE A 302 -8.25 -1.89 4.64
C PHE A 302 -8.83 -0.88 3.64
N VAL A 303 -9.33 -1.37 2.50
CA VAL A 303 -9.88 -0.50 1.45
C VAL A 303 -11.17 0.17 1.92
N GLY A 304 -12.06 -0.56 2.61
CA GLY A 304 -13.29 -0.02 3.17
C GLY A 304 -13.04 1.08 4.21
N THR A 305 -12.09 0.86 5.13
CA THR A 305 -11.70 1.85 6.13
C THR A 305 -11.11 3.11 5.50
N MET A 306 -10.16 2.96 4.56
CA MET A 306 -9.56 4.11 3.88
C MET A 306 -10.59 4.89 3.05
N SER A 307 -11.49 4.19 2.37
CA SER A 307 -12.58 4.82 1.61
C SER A 307 -13.52 5.60 2.51
N TYR A 308 -13.86 5.04 3.70
CA TYR A 308 -14.69 5.74 4.70
C TYR A 308 -13.98 6.99 5.25
N ILE A 309 -12.70 6.91 5.56
CA ILE A 309 -11.93 8.07 6.06
C ILE A 309 -11.95 9.21 5.03
N PHE A 310 -11.72 8.93 3.75
CA PHE A 310 -11.79 9.96 2.70
C PHE A 310 -13.21 10.50 2.48
N TYR A 311 -14.23 9.65 2.55
CA TYR A 311 -15.62 10.08 2.54
C TYR A 311 -15.92 11.01 3.72
N PHE A 312 -15.53 10.64 4.93
CA PHE A 312 -15.74 11.42 6.15
C PHE A 312 -15.03 12.78 6.07
N ILE A 313 -13.78 12.83 5.58
CA ILE A 313 -13.07 14.09 5.31
C ILE A 313 -13.87 14.97 4.35
N SER A 314 -14.38 14.42 3.25
CA SER A 314 -15.15 15.18 2.27
C SER A 314 -16.49 15.70 2.80
N ARG A 315 -17.04 15.08 3.87
CA ARG A 315 -18.32 15.43 4.49
C ARG A 315 -18.18 16.54 5.55
N ILE A 316 -17.08 16.55 6.33
CA ILE A 316 -16.97 17.44 7.51
C ILE A 316 -16.00 18.60 7.32
N PHE A 317 -15.13 18.57 6.32
CA PHE A 317 -14.17 19.63 6.05
C PHE A 317 -14.59 20.49 4.87
N GLU A 318 -14.26 21.79 4.93
CA GLU A 318 -14.46 22.72 3.83
C GLU A 318 -13.55 22.36 2.64
N LYS A 319 -13.94 22.72 1.41
CA LYS A 319 -13.22 22.37 0.17
C LYS A 319 -11.73 22.74 0.22
N GLU A 320 -11.42 23.86 0.87
CA GLU A 320 -10.06 24.39 1.06
C GLU A 320 -9.20 23.55 2.01
N GLU A 321 -9.81 22.92 3.02
CA GLU A 321 -9.15 22.12 4.04
C GLU A 321 -8.99 20.65 3.65
N ILE A 322 -9.85 20.12 2.76
CA ILE A 322 -9.84 18.70 2.35
C ILE A 322 -8.45 18.26 1.89
N HIS A 323 -7.79 19.07 1.06
CA HIS A 323 -6.48 18.69 0.51
C HIS A 323 -5.41 18.57 1.60
N LEU A 324 -5.34 19.54 2.52
CA LEU A 324 -4.37 19.54 3.62
C LEU A 324 -4.64 18.36 4.57
N THR A 325 -5.91 18.21 5.00
CA THR A 325 -6.32 17.11 5.89
C THR A 325 -6.03 15.75 5.29
N THR A 326 -6.38 15.52 4.03
CA THR A 326 -6.10 14.26 3.33
C THR A 326 -4.59 13.97 3.28
N SER A 327 -3.77 15.00 3.01
CA SER A 327 -2.33 14.83 2.97
C SER A 327 -1.74 14.45 4.33
N ILE A 328 -2.17 15.10 5.42
CA ILE A 328 -1.71 14.81 6.78
C ILE A 328 -2.13 13.39 7.19
N VAL A 329 -3.37 13.02 6.91
CA VAL A 329 -3.92 11.68 7.21
C VAL A 329 -3.15 10.58 6.45
N LEU A 330 -2.82 10.79 5.19
CA LEU A 330 -1.99 9.86 4.41
C LEU A 330 -0.57 9.75 4.95
N VAL A 331 0.03 10.86 5.39
CA VAL A 331 1.34 10.83 6.05
C VAL A 331 1.28 9.99 7.31
N GLY A 332 0.23 10.12 8.13
CA GLY A 332 0.02 9.27 9.32
C GLY A 332 0.03 7.78 8.98
N GLY A 333 -0.72 7.38 7.95
CA GLY A 333 -0.74 5.99 7.47
C GLY A 333 0.65 5.50 7.03
N ASN A 334 1.38 6.32 6.26
CA ASN A 334 2.73 5.97 5.80
C ASN A 334 3.75 5.87 6.95
N VAL A 335 3.65 6.75 7.96
CA VAL A 335 4.48 6.63 9.18
C VAL A 335 4.18 5.31 9.90
N GLY A 336 2.90 4.90 9.97
CA GLY A 336 2.53 3.58 10.47
C GLY A 336 3.19 2.45 9.70
N VAL A 337 3.16 2.49 8.37
CA VAL A 337 3.83 1.50 7.51
C VAL A 337 5.34 1.44 7.78
N ILE A 338 6.01 2.59 7.89
CA ILE A 338 7.46 2.68 8.14
C ILE A 338 7.82 2.07 9.48
N LEU A 339 7.03 2.34 10.52
CA LEU A 339 7.30 1.86 11.88
C LEU A 339 6.85 0.40 12.11
N THR A 340 6.17 -0.22 11.15
CA THR A 340 5.67 -1.60 11.27
C THR A 340 6.74 -2.61 11.72
N PRO A 341 7.95 -2.69 11.15
CA PRO A 341 8.95 -3.67 11.60
C PRO A 341 9.41 -3.42 13.04
N VAL A 342 9.39 -2.17 13.49
CA VAL A 342 9.74 -1.84 14.88
C VAL A 342 8.61 -2.27 15.81
N ILE A 343 7.37 -1.92 15.50
CA ILE A 343 6.20 -2.17 16.36
C ILE A 343 5.82 -3.65 16.35
N MET A 344 5.80 -4.29 15.18
CA MET A 344 5.27 -5.65 15.00
C MET A 344 6.33 -6.76 15.04
N THR A 345 7.63 -6.40 15.05
CA THR A 345 8.72 -7.39 15.11
C THR A 345 9.66 -7.09 16.26
N LYS A 346 10.38 -5.94 16.23
CA LYS A 346 11.37 -5.62 17.26
C LYS A 346 10.77 -5.50 18.67
N PHE A 347 9.60 -4.87 18.80
CA PHE A 347 8.97 -4.73 20.11
C PHE A 347 8.59 -6.08 20.72
N PRO A 348 7.91 -7.03 20.03
CA PRO A 348 7.74 -8.39 20.52
C PRO A 348 9.06 -9.10 20.86
N GLU A 349 10.10 -8.98 20.03
CA GLU A 349 11.43 -9.55 20.30
C GLU A 349 12.04 -9.02 21.61
N TRP A 350 11.99 -7.70 21.85
CA TRP A 350 12.47 -7.07 23.10
C TRP A 350 11.74 -7.54 24.35
N MET A 351 10.45 -7.86 24.18
CA MET A 351 9.61 -8.40 25.25
C MET A 351 9.73 -9.92 25.41
N ASN A 352 10.58 -10.58 24.63
CA ASN A 352 10.69 -12.04 24.52
C ASN A 352 9.36 -12.73 24.15
N TRP A 353 8.53 -12.06 23.38
CA TRP A 353 7.28 -12.57 22.84
C TRP A 353 7.49 -13.19 21.46
N ASN A 354 6.60 -14.10 21.05
CA ASN A 354 6.67 -14.72 19.73
C ASN A 354 6.42 -13.70 18.60
N PRO A 355 7.44 -13.36 17.76
CA PRO A 355 7.31 -12.33 16.72
C PRO A 355 6.49 -12.77 15.51
N PHE A 356 6.00 -14.01 15.46
CA PHE A 356 5.16 -14.54 14.40
C PHE A 356 3.67 -14.49 14.75
N ILE A 357 3.31 -14.64 16.02
CA ILE A 357 1.92 -14.73 16.50
C ILE A 357 1.45 -13.40 17.11
N VAL A 358 2.26 -12.78 17.96
CA VAL A 358 1.90 -11.56 18.71
C VAL A 358 1.45 -10.42 17.80
N PRO A 359 2.04 -10.18 16.61
CA PRO A 359 1.57 -9.15 15.69
C PRO A 359 0.10 -9.26 15.30
N PHE A 360 -0.44 -10.48 15.21
CA PHE A 360 -1.85 -10.70 14.89
C PHE A 360 -2.76 -10.31 16.07
N TYR A 361 -2.36 -10.62 17.32
CA TYR A 361 -3.05 -10.15 18.51
C TYR A 361 -3.00 -8.63 18.61
N MET A 362 -1.84 -8.01 18.33
CA MET A 362 -1.69 -6.54 18.33
C MET A 362 -2.60 -5.90 17.28
N ALA A 363 -2.61 -6.40 16.05
CA ALA A 363 -3.48 -5.89 14.99
C ALA A 363 -4.95 -6.02 15.37
N SER A 364 -5.35 -7.18 15.93
CA SER A 364 -6.72 -7.39 16.41
C SER A 364 -7.08 -6.43 17.54
N ALA A 365 -6.20 -6.23 18.51
CA ALA A 365 -6.43 -5.31 19.63
C ALA A 365 -6.54 -3.86 19.14
N PHE A 366 -5.63 -3.40 18.28
CA PHE A 366 -5.69 -2.04 17.73
C PHE A 366 -6.99 -1.79 16.98
N MET A 367 -7.35 -2.68 16.06
CA MET A 367 -8.56 -2.53 15.25
C MET A 367 -9.84 -2.74 16.07
N GLY A 368 -9.85 -3.72 16.98
CA GLY A 368 -10.99 -4.02 17.85
C GLY A 368 -11.31 -2.86 18.80
N ILE A 369 -10.29 -2.31 19.48
CA ILE A 369 -10.48 -1.17 20.40
C ILE A 369 -11.03 0.04 19.64
N VAL A 370 -10.44 0.38 18.49
CA VAL A 370 -10.91 1.52 17.70
C VAL A 370 -12.32 1.29 17.15
N ALA A 371 -12.63 0.04 16.75
CA ALA A 371 -13.99 -0.32 16.30
C ALA A 371 -15.03 -0.14 17.43
N ILE A 372 -14.72 -0.58 18.64
CA ILE A 372 -15.61 -0.44 19.81
C ILE A 372 -15.81 1.06 20.14
N ILE A 373 -14.74 1.84 20.19
CA ILE A 373 -14.80 3.28 20.48
C ILE A 373 -15.64 4.01 19.40
N SER A 374 -15.37 3.75 18.12
CA SER A 374 -16.11 4.37 17.02
C SER A 374 -17.57 3.95 16.99
N GLY A 375 -17.87 2.68 17.21
CA GLY A 375 -19.24 2.16 17.30
C GLY A 375 -20.02 2.75 18.45
N TRP A 376 -19.41 2.83 19.64
CA TRP A 376 -20.04 3.42 20.82
C TRP A 376 -20.36 4.92 20.64
N TYR A 377 -19.43 5.67 20.01
CA TYR A 377 -19.65 7.09 19.70
C TYR A 377 -20.83 7.29 18.74
N LEU A 378 -21.01 6.39 17.78
CA LEU A 378 -22.09 6.46 16.80
C LEU A 378 -23.45 6.08 17.39
N LEU A 379 -23.49 5.13 18.35
CA LEU A 379 -24.72 4.72 19.04
C LEU A 379 -25.22 5.77 20.05
N LYS A 380 -24.39 6.72 20.44
CA LYS A 380 -24.77 7.84 21.33
C LYS A 380 -25.27 9.09 20.57
N LYS A 381 -25.14 9.13 19.26
CA LYS A 381 -25.70 10.19 18.42
C LYS A 381 -27.08 9.82 17.88
#